data_a03600641995e04c3205932a508862f0
#
_entry.id   a03600641995e04c3205932a508862f0
#
_cell.length_a   1.000
_cell.length_b   1.000
_cell.length_c   1.000
_cell.angle_alpha   90.00
_cell.angle_beta   90.00
_cell.angle_gamma   90.00
#
_symmetry.space_group_name_H-M   'P 1'
#
loop_
_entity.id
_entity.type
_entity.pdbx_description
1 polymer ?
#
loop_
_entity_poly.entity_id
_entity_poly.type
_entity_poly.pdbx_seq_one_letter_code
_entity_poly.pdbx_strand_id
1 'polypeptide(L)'
;YEKFNLMNGVNYGVFSNSSSEITGFTYNFSSNVLIPLKNDLSLSLLFSLYPEGELDSYNIESLYTSNASSISLESLGDFVDIDLDSRGLENTKLPVPKKSIYSIGLEKKNSWFIGAQYENKLSSGFKNVFLNLRNVSYRDANSISFGGYFIPDSSSLVSYWKRIKYRFGIKNDKKSIIVNNLPINQFSLNL
;
A
#
# COMPACT_ATOMS: atom_id res chain seq x y z
N TYR A 1 -2.89 13.82 -10.22
CA TYR A 1 -2.97 14.72 -9.06
C TYR A 1 -3.43 16.10 -9.53
N GLU A 2 -4.50 16.61 -8.94
CA GLU A 2 -5.06 17.93 -9.26
C GLU A 2 -4.87 18.88 -8.08
N LYS A 3 -4.40 20.08 -8.35
CA LYS A 3 -4.23 21.14 -7.36
C LYS A 3 -4.94 22.40 -7.84
N PHE A 4 -5.77 22.95 -6.97
CA PHE A 4 -6.52 24.19 -7.22
C PHE A 4 -5.93 25.35 -6.41
N ASN A 5 -5.63 26.47 -7.07
CA ASN A 5 -5.20 27.69 -6.43
C ASN A 5 -6.16 28.84 -6.80
N LEU A 6 -6.83 29.44 -5.81
CA LEU A 6 -7.61 30.66 -5.99
C LEU A 6 -6.68 31.87 -5.99
N MET A 7 -6.79 32.71 -7.01
CA MET A 7 -6.16 34.05 -7.02
C MET A 7 -7.09 35.04 -6.33
N ASN A 8 -6.58 35.77 -5.33
CA ASN A 8 -7.34 36.79 -4.62
C ASN A 8 -7.84 37.87 -5.58
N GLY A 9 -9.18 38.13 -5.58
CA GLY A 9 -9.80 39.18 -6.37
C GLY A 9 -10.16 38.80 -7.82
N VAL A 10 -10.01 37.55 -8.22
CA VAL A 10 -10.37 37.06 -9.56
C VAL A 10 -11.27 35.84 -9.42
N ASN A 11 -12.35 35.79 -10.21
CA ASN A 11 -13.28 34.65 -10.21
C ASN A 11 -12.73 33.41 -10.92
N TYR A 12 -11.44 33.36 -11.22
CA TYR A 12 -10.78 32.27 -11.90
C TYR A 12 -9.77 31.62 -10.98
N GLY A 13 -9.69 30.31 -11.02
CA GLY A 13 -8.68 29.50 -10.37
C GLY A 13 -7.76 28.85 -11.40
N VAL A 14 -6.53 28.54 -11.01
CA VAL A 14 -5.59 27.74 -11.79
C VAL A 14 -5.60 26.32 -11.25
N PHE A 15 -5.87 25.37 -12.12
CA PHE A 15 -5.75 23.95 -11.87
C PHE A 15 -4.42 23.46 -12.43
N SER A 16 -3.77 22.56 -11.68
CA SER A 16 -2.65 21.79 -12.17
C SER A 16 -3.06 20.32 -12.20
N ASN A 17 -2.96 19.71 -13.36
CA ASN A 17 -3.14 18.27 -13.55
C ASN A 17 -1.79 17.64 -13.79
N SER A 18 -1.40 16.71 -12.93
CA SER A 18 -0.14 15.98 -13.03
C SER A 18 -0.43 14.49 -13.21
N SER A 19 0.10 13.91 -14.27
CA SER A 19 0.00 12.48 -14.54
C SER A 19 1.38 11.84 -14.70
N SER A 20 1.47 10.57 -14.39
CA SER A 20 2.69 9.77 -14.56
C SER A 20 2.37 8.42 -15.15
N GLU A 21 3.06 8.05 -16.20
CA GLU A 21 3.10 6.68 -16.72
C GLU A 21 4.31 5.97 -16.12
N ILE A 22 4.07 4.89 -15.39
CA ILE A 22 5.11 4.15 -14.68
C ILE A 22 5.30 2.81 -15.35
N THR A 23 6.54 2.56 -15.81
CA THR A 23 6.90 1.32 -16.50
C THR A 23 8.12 0.68 -15.86
N GLY A 24 8.25 -0.65 -15.99
CA GLY A 24 9.41 -1.39 -15.50
C GLY A 24 9.05 -2.75 -14.94
N PHE A 25 10.01 -3.39 -14.31
CA PHE A 25 9.87 -4.73 -13.75
C PHE A 25 10.18 -4.73 -12.27
N THR A 26 9.34 -5.42 -11.51
CA THR A 26 9.59 -5.79 -10.13
C THR A 26 9.52 -7.30 -10.00
N TYR A 27 10.29 -7.86 -9.09
CA TYR A 27 10.27 -9.29 -8.82
C TYR A 27 10.28 -9.55 -7.33
N ASN A 28 9.79 -10.71 -6.97
CA ASN A 28 9.81 -11.17 -5.59
C ASN A 28 10.26 -12.62 -5.51
N PHE A 29 10.90 -12.95 -4.42
CA PHE A 29 11.24 -14.31 -4.05
C PHE A 29 10.40 -14.73 -2.86
N SER A 30 9.72 -15.85 -2.98
CA SER A 30 8.92 -16.40 -1.88
C SER A 30 9.22 -17.87 -1.70
N SER A 31 9.38 -18.29 -0.45
CA SER A 31 9.52 -19.68 -0.05
C SER A 31 8.48 -19.98 1.02
N ASN A 32 7.77 -21.08 0.83
CA ASN A 32 6.83 -21.60 1.82
C ASN A 32 7.20 -23.06 2.10
N VAL A 33 7.49 -23.34 3.35
CA VAL A 33 7.86 -24.67 3.83
C VAL A 33 6.76 -25.17 4.75
N LEU A 34 6.19 -26.32 4.43
CA LEU A 34 5.21 -27.03 5.25
C LEU A 34 5.87 -28.27 5.86
N ILE A 35 5.94 -28.32 7.17
CA ILE A 35 6.56 -29.39 7.93
C ILE A 35 5.46 -30.19 8.62
N PRO A 36 5.17 -31.42 8.19
CA PRO A 36 4.23 -32.28 8.90
C PRO A 36 4.81 -32.70 10.25
N LEU A 37 4.02 -32.58 11.28
CA LEU A 37 4.33 -32.98 12.64
C LEU A 37 3.47 -34.17 13.06
N LYS A 38 3.70 -34.73 14.26
CA LYS A 38 2.85 -35.78 14.82
C LYS A 38 1.44 -35.25 15.13
N ASN A 39 0.46 -36.15 15.22
CA ASN A 39 -0.93 -35.88 15.62
C ASN A 39 -1.68 -34.90 14.68
N ASP A 40 -1.51 -35.05 13.37
CA ASP A 40 -2.15 -34.22 12.34
C ASP A 40 -1.82 -32.70 12.45
N LEU A 41 -0.71 -32.39 13.11
CA LEU A 41 -0.18 -31.04 13.16
C LEU A 41 0.71 -30.78 11.96
N SER A 42 0.73 -29.53 11.49
CA SER A 42 1.65 -29.04 10.50
C SER A 42 2.16 -27.66 10.88
N LEU A 43 3.45 -27.44 10.68
CA LEU A 43 4.10 -26.15 10.85
C LEU A 43 4.32 -25.55 9.46
N SER A 44 3.87 -24.33 9.25
CA SER A 44 4.12 -23.55 8.03
C SER A 44 5.09 -22.40 8.34
N LEU A 45 6.11 -22.27 7.46
CA LEU A 45 7.07 -21.19 7.51
C LEU A 45 7.06 -20.50 6.15
N LEU A 46 6.83 -19.20 6.11
CA LEU A 46 6.86 -18.41 4.89
C LEU A 46 7.89 -17.29 5.04
N PHE A 47 8.68 -17.17 4.00
CA PHE A 47 9.57 -16.03 3.78
C PHE A 47 9.29 -15.44 2.41
N SER A 48 9.13 -14.12 2.31
CA SER A 48 9.06 -13.41 1.05
C SER A 48 9.96 -12.20 1.06
N LEU A 49 10.72 -12.01 -0.01
CA LEU A 49 11.61 -10.88 -0.22
C LEU A 49 11.22 -10.18 -1.52
N TYR A 50 10.95 -8.89 -1.41
CA TYR A 50 10.79 -7.95 -2.51
C TYR A 50 12.02 -7.04 -2.50
N PRO A 51 13.00 -7.26 -3.37
CA PRO A 51 14.19 -6.42 -3.43
C PRO A 51 13.83 -4.95 -3.73
N GLU A 52 14.73 -4.06 -3.39
CA GLU A 52 14.66 -2.70 -3.89
C GLU A 52 14.87 -2.68 -5.41
N GLY A 53 14.29 -1.69 -6.06
CA GLY A 53 14.38 -1.52 -7.50
C GLY A 53 14.04 -0.10 -7.90
N GLU A 54 14.04 0.13 -9.20
CA GLU A 54 13.63 1.41 -9.78
C GLU A 54 12.68 1.14 -10.95
N LEU A 55 11.68 1.99 -11.08
CA LEU A 55 10.76 2.03 -12.21
C LEU A 55 10.98 3.33 -12.98
N ASP A 56 10.80 3.29 -14.29
CA ASP A 56 10.78 4.47 -15.12
C ASP A 56 9.46 5.19 -14.98
N SER A 57 9.49 6.50 -14.84
CA SER A 57 8.31 7.35 -14.75
C SER A 57 8.38 8.44 -15.79
N TYR A 58 7.46 8.42 -16.75
CA TYR A 58 7.22 9.49 -17.70
C TYR A 58 6.12 10.40 -17.17
N ASN A 59 6.42 11.68 -17.01
CA ASN A 59 5.58 12.63 -16.31
C ASN A 59 5.09 13.73 -17.22
N ILE A 60 3.84 14.13 -17.06
CA ILE A 60 3.20 15.23 -17.76
C ILE A 60 2.52 16.11 -16.73
N GLU A 61 2.67 17.42 -16.86
CA GLU A 61 1.96 18.40 -16.04
C GLU A 61 1.35 19.45 -16.95
N SER A 62 0.04 19.67 -16.80
CA SER A 62 -0.71 20.67 -17.57
C SER A 62 -1.40 21.63 -16.61
N LEU A 63 -1.38 22.91 -16.93
CA LEU A 63 -2.14 23.95 -16.24
C LEU A 63 -3.36 24.34 -17.07
N TYR A 64 -4.47 24.58 -16.41
CA TYR A 64 -5.65 25.15 -17.04
C TYR A 64 -6.36 26.10 -16.08
N THR A 65 -7.05 27.07 -16.65
CA THR A 65 -7.85 28.02 -15.87
C THR A 65 -9.31 27.61 -15.90
N SER A 66 -10.01 27.78 -14.78
CA SER A 66 -11.45 27.56 -14.71
C SER A 66 -12.11 28.59 -13.83
N ASN A 67 -13.37 28.87 -14.10
CA ASN A 67 -14.18 29.75 -13.26
C ASN A 67 -14.49 29.03 -11.93
N ALA A 68 -14.21 29.70 -10.80
CA ALA A 68 -14.40 29.14 -9.47
C ALA A 68 -15.88 28.81 -9.13
N SER A 69 -16.85 29.34 -9.90
CA SER A 69 -18.29 29.12 -9.67
C SER A 69 -18.87 27.95 -10.48
N SER A 70 -18.15 27.38 -11.44
CA SER A 70 -18.62 26.25 -12.24
C SER A 70 -17.46 25.33 -12.60
N ILE A 71 -17.25 24.31 -11.79
CA ILE A 71 -16.28 23.23 -12.09
C ILE A 71 -16.98 22.24 -13.01
N SER A 72 -17.06 22.55 -14.31
CA SER A 72 -17.42 21.59 -15.34
C SER A 72 -16.33 21.49 -16.38
N LEU A 73 -16.10 20.29 -16.92
CA LEU A 73 -15.13 20.04 -17.99
C LEU A 73 -15.34 20.96 -19.21
N GLU A 74 -16.56 21.46 -19.42
CA GLU A 74 -16.94 22.35 -20.52
C GLU A 74 -16.52 23.82 -20.29
N SER A 75 -16.14 24.18 -19.06
CA SER A 75 -15.71 25.54 -18.70
C SER A 75 -14.18 25.67 -18.52
N LEU A 76 -13.42 24.68 -18.96
CA LEU A 76 -11.97 24.72 -18.93
C LEU A 76 -11.45 25.72 -19.97
N GLY A 77 -10.61 26.64 -19.51
CA GLY A 77 -9.86 27.54 -20.38
C GLY A 77 -8.70 26.83 -21.09
N ASP A 78 -7.82 27.60 -21.69
CA ASP A 78 -6.68 27.09 -22.42
C ASP A 78 -5.81 26.18 -21.55
N PHE A 79 -5.42 25.04 -22.11
CA PHE A 79 -4.45 24.13 -21.52
C PHE A 79 -3.04 24.61 -21.87
N VAL A 80 -2.19 24.69 -20.88
CA VAL A 80 -0.78 24.97 -21.03
C VAL A 80 0.02 23.83 -20.46
N ASP A 81 0.74 23.12 -21.29
CA ASP A 81 1.64 22.08 -20.86
C ASP A 81 2.91 22.70 -20.27
N ILE A 82 3.31 22.23 -19.11
CA ILE A 82 4.54 22.67 -18.46
C ILE A 82 5.71 21.92 -19.06
N ASP A 83 6.75 22.66 -19.45
CA ASP A 83 8.02 22.08 -19.89
C ASP A 83 8.72 21.41 -18.69
N LEU A 84 8.51 20.11 -18.56
CA LEU A 84 9.14 19.28 -17.54
C LEU A 84 10.55 18.82 -17.96
N ASP A 85 10.83 18.77 -19.25
CA ASP A 85 12.13 18.34 -19.78
C ASP A 85 13.24 19.31 -19.35
N SER A 86 13.03 20.62 -19.53
CA SER A 86 13.98 21.65 -19.08
C SER A 86 14.27 21.60 -17.58
N ARG A 87 13.35 21.01 -16.78
CA ARG A 87 13.47 20.84 -15.34
C ARG A 87 14.01 19.46 -14.94
N GLY A 88 14.25 18.56 -15.91
CA GLY A 88 14.66 17.17 -15.66
C GLY A 88 13.60 16.36 -14.92
N LEU A 89 12.31 16.69 -15.09
CA LEU A 89 11.19 16.05 -14.39
C LEU A 89 10.29 15.23 -15.32
N GLU A 90 10.45 15.32 -16.65
CA GLU A 90 9.68 14.55 -17.61
C GLU A 90 9.96 13.06 -17.46
N ASN A 91 11.24 12.69 -17.46
CA ASN A 91 11.68 11.31 -17.29
C ASN A 91 12.42 11.17 -15.96
N THR A 92 11.81 10.47 -15.00
CA THR A 92 12.37 10.28 -13.67
C THR A 92 12.40 8.80 -13.28
N LYS A 93 13.17 8.48 -12.25
CA LYS A 93 13.19 7.15 -11.62
C LYS A 93 12.34 7.17 -10.36
N LEU A 94 11.46 6.18 -10.23
CA LEU A 94 10.66 5.96 -9.03
C LEU A 94 11.26 4.79 -8.25
N PRO A 95 11.84 5.01 -7.08
CA PRO A 95 12.42 3.93 -6.29
C PRO A 95 11.32 3.01 -5.73
N VAL A 96 11.54 1.71 -5.79
CA VAL A 96 10.68 0.70 -5.17
C VAL A 96 11.34 0.23 -3.87
N PRO A 97 10.74 0.50 -2.71
CA PRO A 97 11.32 0.14 -1.43
C PRO A 97 11.41 -1.38 -1.24
N LYS A 98 12.51 -1.83 -0.67
CA LYS A 98 12.67 -3.22 -0.23
C LYS A 98 11.61 -3.59 0.80
N LYS A 99 11.00 -4.79 0.63
CA LYS A 99 10.03 -5.35 1.57
C LYS A 99 10.38 -6.81 1.88
N SER A 100 10.28 -7.19 3.14
CA SER A 100 10.42 -8.58 3.58
C SER A 100 9.26 -8.99 4.46
N ILE A 101 8.81 -10.24 4.29
CA ILE A 101 7.70 -10.82 5.03
C ILE A 101 8.19 -12.15 5.63
N TYR A 102 7.91 -12.34 6.90
CA TYR A 102 8.18 -13.57 7.65
C TYR A 102 6.89 -14.02 8.29
N SER A 103 6.53 -15.28 8.10
CA SER A 103 5.31 -15.82 8.71
C SER A 103 5.59 -17.20 9.28
N ILE A 104 4.94 -17.49 10.39
CA ILE A 104 4.91 -18.80 11.03
C ILE A 104 3.46 -19.15 11.34
N GLY A 105 3.10 -20.38 11.09
CA GLY A 105 1.77 -20.89 11.38
C GLY A 105 1.80 -22.32 11.87
N LEU A 106 0.92 -22.65 12.78
CA LEU A 106 0.68 -24.02 13.28
C LEU A 106 -0.77 -24.37 13.03
N GLU A 107 -0.99 -25.50 12.38
CA GLU A 107 -2.30 -26.00 12.00
C GLU A 107 -2.51 -27.42 12.51
N LYS A 108 -3.71 -27.69 13.05
CA LYS A 108 -4.24 -29.02 13.15
C LYS A 108 -5.35 -29.19 12.11
N LYS A 109 -5.15 -30.11 11.18
CA LYS A 109 -6.04 -30.32 10.05
C LYS A 109 -7.51 -30.42 10.50
N ASN A 110 -8.38 -29.66 9.83
CA ASN A 110 -9.83 -29.62 10.09
C ASN A 110 -10.26 -29.20 11.52
N SER A 111 -9.37 -28.62 12.32
CA SER A 111 -9.64 -28.24 13.69
C SER A 111 -9.30 -26.79 13.98
N TRP A 112 -8.04 -26.40 13.88
CA TRP A 112 -7.62 -25.04 14.18
C TRP A 112 -6.34 -24.67 13.46
N PHE A 113 -6.13 -23.38 13.32
CA PHE A 113 -4.91 -22.75 12.84
C PHE A 113 -4.62 -21.53 13.69
N ILE A 114 -3.37 -21.32 14.02
CA ILE A 114 -2.86 -20.07 14.57
C ILE A 114 -1.59 -19.67 13.83
N GLY A 115 -1.41 -18.38 13.60
CA GLY A 115 -0.25 -17.88 12.90
C GLY A 115 0.07 -16.44 13.23
N ALA A 116 1.33 -16.10 13.00
CA ALA A 116 1.86 -14.76 13.13
C ALA A 116 2.65 -14.39 11.88
N GLN A 117 2.60 -13.11 11.53
CA GLN A 117 3.35 -12.54 10.41
C GLN A 117 3.98 -11.22 10.82
N TYR A 118 5.21 -11.05 10.41
CA TYR A 118 5.94 -9.79 10.49
C TYR A 118 6.29 -9.32 9.08
N GLU A 119 5.98 -8.07 8.78
CA GLU A 119 6.34 -7.41 7.53
C GLU A 119 7.19 -6.18 7.85
N ASN A 120 8.27 -6.01 7.10
CA ASN A 120 9.13 -4.84 7.16
C ASN A 120 9.32 -4.25 5.77
N LYS A 121 9.17 -2.92 5.64
CA LYS A 121 9.33 -2.18 4.40
C LYS A 121 10.26 -0.98 4.64
N LEU A 122 11.39 -0.96 3.95
CA LEU A 122 12.39 0.10 4.06
C LEU A 122 12.01 1.25 3.12
N SER A 123 11.23 2.21 3.63
CA SER A 123 10.68 3.32 2.84
C SER A 123 11.24 4.68 3.24
N SER A 124 12.16 4.77 4.18
CA SER A 124 12.76 6.03 4.63
C SER A 124 13.54 6.74 3.51
N GLY A 125 14.11 5.99 2.57
CA GLY A 125 14.79 6.49 1.38
C GLY A 125 13.86 6.77 0.19
N PHE A 126 12.56 6.50 0.30
CA PHE A 126 11.63 6.73 -0.79
C PHE A 126 11.46 8.22 -1.08
N LYS A 127 11.59 8.60 -2.34
CA LYS A 127 11.40 9.97 -2.80
C LYS A 127 10.79 9.95 -4.19
N ASN A 128 9.63 10.57 -4.34
CA ASN A 128 9.09 10.89 -5.66
C ASN A 128 9.53 12.31 -6.03
N VAL A 129 10.41 12.44 -7.01
CA VAL A 129 11.00 13.71 -7.41
C VAL A 129 9.96 14.59 -8.10
N PHE A 130 9.07 14.00 -8.87
CA PHE A 130 8.01 14.72 -9.60
C PHE A 130 6.89 15.17 -8.66
N LEU A 131 6.34 14.25 -7.85
CA LEU A 131 5.27 14.55 -6.88
C LEU A 131 5.86 14.87 -5.51
N ASN A 132 6.57 15.97 -5.40
CA ASN A 132 7.14 16.43 -4.14
C ASN A 132 6.08 17.15 -3.29
N LEU A 133 5.35 16.39 -2.49
CA LEU A 133 4.32 16.92 -1.58
C LEU A 133 5.00 17.56 -0.36
N ARG A 134 4.84 18.87 -0.17
CA ARG A 134 5.53 19.66 0.87
C ARG A 134 5.37 19.15 2.30
N ASN A 135 4.25 18.49 2.60
CA ASN A 135 3.90 18.07 3.96
C ASN A 135 3.93 16.53 4.12
N VAL A 136 4.54 15.82 3.18
CA VAL A 136 4.63 14.36 3.19
C VAL A 136 6.09 13.94 3.25
N SER A 137 6.40 13.09 4.21
CA SER A 137 7.69 12.40 4.30
C SER A 137 7.47 10.90 4.50
N TYR A 138 8.53 10.15 4.32
CA TYR A 138 8.46 8.69 4.39
C TYR A 138 9.39 8.16 5.47
N ARG A 139 8.98 7.08 6.11
CA ARG A 139 9.73 6.33 7.10
C ARG A 139 9.66 4.84 6.80
N ASP A 140 10.50 4.06 7.44
CA ASP A 140 10.38 2.62 7.42
C ASP A 140 9.07 2.19 8.08
N ALA A 141 8.40 1.25 7.44
CA ALA A 141 7.12 0.71 7.87
C ALA A 141 7.30 -0.72 8.39
N ASN A 142 6.56 -1.06 9.41
CA ASN A 142 6.46 -2.43 9.88
C ASN A 142 5.03 -2.79 10.27
N SER A 143 4.71 -4.05 10.11
CA SER A 143 3.41 -4.60 10.45
C SER A 143 3.58 -5.92 11.19
N ILE A 144 2.85 -6.10 12.27
CA ILE A 144 2.74 -7.36 12.99
C ILE A 144 1.28 -7.77 12.95
N SER A 145 1.03 -8.98 12.52
CA SER A 145 -0.31 -9.57 12.55
C SER A 145 -0.29 -10.93 13.23
N PHE A 146 -1.35 -11.22 13.93
CA PHE A 146 -1.61 -12.50 14.57
C PHE A 146 -3.05 -12.89 14.30
N GLY A 147 -3.30 -14.16 14.01
CA GLY A 147 -4.66 -14.62 13.75
C GLY A 147 -4.75 -16.11 13.61
N GLY A 148 -5.99 -16.57 13.43
CA GLY A 148 -6.26 -17.97 13.29
C GLY A 148 -7.72 -18.29 13.11
N TYR A 149 -8.01 -19.58 13.17
CA TYR A 149 -9.36 -20.07 13.17
C TYR A 149 -9.50 -21.31 14.05
N PHE A 150 -10.74 -21.59 14.43
CA PHE A 150 -11.12 -22.76 15.18
C PHE A 150 -12.42 -23.35 14.62
N ILE A 151 -12.47 -24.69 14.48
CA ILE A 151 -13.63 -25.45 14.07
C ILE A 151 -13.87 -26.48 15.18
N PRO A 152 -14.95 -26.38 15.97
CA PRO A 152 -15.21 -27.28 17.10
C PRO A 152 -15.27 -28.77 16.70
N ASP A 153 -16.00 -29.09 15.63
CA ASP A 153 -16.13 -30.45 15.10
C ASP A 153 -16.56 -30.38 13.63
N SER A 154 -15.58 -30.53 12.72
CA SER A 154 -15.81 -30.45 11.28
C SER A 154 -16.67 -31.61 10.74
N SER A 155 -16.77 -32.72 11.47
CA SER A 155 -17.48 -33.94 11.09
C SER A 155 -18.91 -34.04 11.66
N SER A 156 -19.34 -33.10 12.50
CA SER A 156 -20.65 -33.15 13.16
C SER A 156 -21.81 -33.16 12.15
N LEU A 157 -22.61 -34.20 12.16
CA LEU A 157 -23.79 -34.30 11.31
C LEU A 157 -25.05 -33.66 11.97
N VAL A 158 -25.03 -33.48 13.28
CA VAL A 158 -26.19 -33.04 14.06
C VAL A 158 -26.19 -31.54 14.34
N SER A 159 -25.02 -30.92 14.51
CA SER A 159 -24.91 -29.51 14.91
C SER A 159 -24.18 -28.66 13.87
N TYR A 160 -24.94 -27.76 13.25
CA TYR A 160 -24.39 -26.78 12.28
C TYR A 160 -23.30 -25.92 12.92
N TRP A 161 -23.49 -25.43 14.16
CA TRP A 161 -22.56 -24.56 14.87
C TRP A 161 -21.18 -25.16 15.10
N LYS A 162 -21.09 -26.47 15.23
CA LYS A 162 -19.83 -27.17 15.41
C LYS A 162 -18.97 -27.20 14.14
N ARG A 163 -19.58 -27.05 12.96
CA ARG A 163 -18.91 -27.05 11.67
C ARG A 163 -18.48 -25.64 11.22
N ILE A 164 -18.93 -24.60 11.94
CA ILE A 164 -18.57 -23.23 11.61
C ILE A 164 -17.08 -23.02 11.91
N LYS A 165 -16.43 -22.32 10.98
CA LYS A 165 -15.07 -21.84 11.13
C LYS A 165 -15.10 -20.46 11.78
N TYR A 166 -14.79 -20.40 13.05
CA TYR A 166 -14.64 -19.16 13.80
C TYR A 166 -13.27 -18.58 13.54
N ARG A 167 -13.18 -17.34 13.07
CA ARG A 167 -11.94 -16.68 12.72
C ARG A 167 -11.68 -15.50 13.63
N PHE A 168 -10.42 -15.21 13.87
CA PHE A 168 -9.98 -14.02 14.59
C PHE A 168 -8.67 -13.51 14.02
N GLY A 169 -8.44 -12.22 14.15
CA GLY A 169 -7.19 -11.60 13.71
C GLY A 169 -6.97 -10.23 14.31
N ILE A 170 -5.72 -9.94 14.62
CA ILE A 170 -5.25 -8.64 15.11
C ILE A 170 -4.10 -8.21 14.24
N LYS A 171 -4.08 -6.95 13.83
CA LYS A 171 -2.99 -6.35 13.08
C LYS A 171 -2.65 -4.98 13.65
N ASN A 172 -1.36 -4.76 13.87
CA ASN A 172 -0.79 -3.44 14.16
C ASN A 172 0.15 -3.06 13.01
N ASP A 173 -0.12 -1.94 12.35
CA ASP A 173 0.53 -1.53 11.12
C ASP A 173 1.02 -0.07 11.26
N LYS A 174 2.33 0.09 11.25
CA LYS A 174 2.99 1.40 11.16
C LYS A 174 3.19 1.72 9.69
N LYS A 175 2.42 2.68 9.16
CA LYS A 175 2.49 3.08 7.75
C LYS A 175 3.79 3.81 7.43
N SER A 176 4.22 3.71 6.18
CA SER A 176 5.43 4.39 5.68
C SER A 176 5.26 5.91 5.53
N ILE A 177 4.05 6.43 5.54
CA ILE A 177 3.75 7.83 5.26
C ILE A 177 3.63 8.62 6.57
N ILE A 178 4.24 9.80 6.58
CA ILE A 178 4.11 10.82 7.61
C ILE A 178 3.50 12.06 6.94
N VAL A 179 2.40 12.57 7.47
CA VAL A 179 1.71 13.76 6.95
C VAL A 179 1.73 14.84 8.01
N ASN A 180 2.19 16.05 7.68
CA ASN A 180 2.34 17.16 8.62
C ASN A 180 3.11 16.78 9.90
N ASN A 181 4.19 15.98 9.76
CA ASN A 181 4.98 15.42 10.85
C ASN A 181 4.23 14.44 11.77
N LEU A 182 3.00 14.03 11.39
CA LEU A 182 2.21 13.06 12.12
C LEU A 182 2.34 11.67 11.46
N PRO A 183 2.87 10.67 12.16
CA PRO A 183 2.96 9.32 11.65
C PRO A 183 1.60 8.63 11.65
N ILE A 184 1.30 7.93 10.57
CA ILE A 184 0.06 7.16 10.46
C ILE A 184 0.30 5.75 10.98
N ASN A 185 -0.49 5.34 11.97
CA ASN A 185 -0.52 3.98 12.49
C ASN A 185 -1.96 3.45 12.40
N GLN A 186 -2.09 2.16 12.16
CA GLN A 186 -3.38 1.50 12.04
C GLN A 186 -3.42 0.26 12.94
N PHE A 187 -4.48 0.15 13.71
CA PHE A 187 -4.83 -1.06 14.45
C PHE A 187 -6.10 -1.66 13.85
N SER A 188 -6.11 -2.97 13.64
CA SER A 188 -7.25 -3.68 13.07
C SER A 188 -7.55 -4.92 13.91
N LEU A 189 -8.83 -5.14 14.17
CA LEU A 189 -9.38 -6.33 14.79
C LEU A 189 -10.40 -6.94 13.82
N ASN A 190 -10.34 -8.24 13.64
CA ASN A 190 -11.27 -9.01 12.81
C ASN A 190 -11.76 -10.23 13.60
N LEU A 191 -13.09 -10.45 13.57
CA LEU A 191 -13.77 -11.56 14.23
C LEU A 191 -14.72 -12.26 13.28
#